data_515b8896470ba54bb0786375637c2060
#
_entry.id   515b8896470ba54bb0786375637c2060
#
_cell.length_a   1.000
_cell.length_b   1.000
_cell.length_c   1.000
_cell.angle_alpha   90.00
_cell.angle_beta   90.00
_cell.angle_gamma   90.00
#
_symmetry.space_group_name_H-M   'P 1'
#
loop_
_entity.id
_entity.type
_entity.pdbx_description
1 polymer ?
#
loop_
_entity_poly.entity_id
_entity_poly.type
_entity_poly.pdbx_seq_one_letter_code
_entity_poly.pdbx_strand_id
1 'polypeptide(L)'
;MLLSLLLAVDAALQPYVRVDSRAVALEHVRVIDGTGAPAREDQTLYLVDGKIAGQAPAGAERLDLQGRTVMPGLVGMHDHLFYPMGGGIFGEMAYSFPRLYLAAGVTTIRTAGSIEPYTDIELKKAIDAGKVPGPTIWISGPYLEGQGSFAVQMHALKDPDDARKFVNFWADQGATSFKAYNTLTRVELGGAIQAAHKRGLKLTAHLCSIGFTEAARLGIDDLEHGLLVDTEFFPGKKPDECPVPREVYEDLAKMSPTDARLAALIAELVKRKVAITSTLAVFDAFTEEGFRRALTPAMLEAVSADARARLLQSHISRNPAIWPALVKLEMAFERAFVRAGGLLMAGCDPTGNGAALAGYGDWRDVELLVDAGFTPLEALKIHSLNGATWLGQQDRIGSIANGKDADLVVVNGDPSSNIADIEKVEIVFKQGIGFDSKKLVESVRGLAGMR
;
A
#
# COMPACT_ATOMS: atom_id res chain seq x y z
N MET A 1 32.05 5.71 20.46
CA MET A 1 31.04 6.69 20.85
C MET A 1 30.90 7.69 19.70
N LEU A 2 30.16 7.34 18.63
CA LEU A 2 29.80 8.30 17.60
C LEU A 2 28.64 9.13 18.13
N LEU A 3 28.90 10.41 18.42
CA LEU A 3 27.84 11.41 18.58
C LEU A 3 27.12 11.50 17.24
N SER A 4 25.98 10.89 17.12
CA SER A 4 25.01 11.18 16.07
C SER A 4 24.52 12.62 16.34
N LEU A 5 25.12 13.59 15.64
CA LEU A 5 24.51 14.90 15.50
C LEU A 5 23.22 14.68 14.70
N LEU A 6 22.10 14.54 15.40
CA LEU A 6 20.80 14.77 14.76
C LEU A 6 20.79 16.25 14.39
N LEU A 7 20.95 16.51 13.08
CA LEU A 7 20.79 17.83 12.49
C LEU A 7 19.39 18.37 12.82
N ALA A 8 19.26 19.65 13.03
CA ALA A 8 17.96 20.32 13.09
C ALA A 8 17.13 19.90 11.86
N VAL A 9 15.81 19.79 12.04
CA VAL A 9 14.89 19.49 10.94
C VAL A 9 15.18 20.44 9.77
N ASP A 10 15.33 19.91 8.56
CA ASP A 10 15.63 20.70 7.37
C ASP A 10 14.59 21.82 7.20
N ALA A 11 15.04 23.01 6.80
CA ALA A 11 14.17 24.16 6.58
C ALA A 11 13.02 23.89 5.62
N ALA A 12 13.20 22.95 4.68
CA ALA A 12 12.16 22.55 3.74
C ALA A 12 11.01 21.76 4.41
N LEU A 13 11.26 21.09 5.55
CA LEU A 13 10.25 20.37 6.31
C LEU A 13 9.54 21.24 7.35
N GLN A 14 10.18 22.28 7.85
CA GLN A 14 9.68 23.13 8.95
C GLN A 14 8.22 23.62 8.77
N PRO A 15 7.76 24.00 7.55
CA PRO A 15 6.36 24.41 7.35
C PRO A 15 5.33 23.34 7.75
N TYR A 16 5.70 22.07 7.72
CA TYR A 16 4.81 20.95 7.98
C TYR A 16 4.97 20.35 9.36
N VAL A 17 6.04 20.74 10.10
CA VAL A 17 6.36 20.17 11.40
C VAL A 17 5.50 20.82 12.48
N ARG A 18 5.01 20.00 13.40
CA ARG A 18 4.29 20.38 14.63
C ARG A 18 5.10 20.05 15.88
N VAL A 19 5.89 18.96 15.85
CA VAL A 19 6.71 18.48 16.95
C VAL A 19 8.08 18.07 16.41
N ASP A 20 9.16 18.70 16.89
CA ASP A 20 10.54 18.42 16.48
C ASP A 20 11.50 18.16 17.65
N SER A 21 10.96 17.99 18.85
CA SER A 21 11.73 17.69 20.04
C SER A 21 12.35 16.29 19.99
N ARG A 22 13.61 16.18 20.42
CA ARG A 22 14.31 14.90 20.52
C ARG A 22 13.70 13.94 21.55
N ALA A 23 12.99 14.47 22.55
CA ALA A 23 12.33 13.69 23.57
C ALA A 23 10.92 14.25 23.81
N VAL A 24 9.91 13.42 23.61
CA VAL A 24 8.49 13.78 23.76
C VAL A 24 7.78 12.72 24.60
N ALA A 25 6.92 13.17 25.50
CA ALA A 25 5.95 12.34 26.19
C ALA A 25 4.55 12.63 25.62
N LEU A 26 3.94 11.64 24.98
CA LEU A 26 2.55 11.67 24.51
C LEU A 26 1.67 11.15 25.65
N GLU A 27 0.94 12.05 26.29
CA GLU A 27 0.21 11.76 27.53
C GLU A 27 -1.29 11.62 27.29
N HIS A 28 -1.94 10.84 28.18
CA HIS A 28 -3.37 10.57 28.16
C HIS A 28 -3.86 10.06 26.81
N VAL A 29 -3.14 9.05 26.24
CA VAL A 29 -3.47 8.47 24.93
C VAL A 29 -4.14 7.12 25.08
N ARG A 30 -5.07 6.81 24.15
CA ARG A 30 -5.45 5.45 23.83
C ARG A 30 -4.38 4.86 22.92
N VAL A 31 -3.88 3.67 23.19
CA VAL A 31 -2.87 2.99 22.38
C VAL A 31 -3.46 1.76 21.70
N ILE A 32 -3.46 1.76 20.37
CA ILE A 32 -3.65 0.57 19.52
C ILE A 32 -2.24 0.15 19.09
N ASP A 33 -1.75 -1.00 19.57
CA ASP A 33 -0.33 -1.36 19.38
C ASP A 33 0.00 -2.00 18.02
N GLY A 34 -1.00 -2.27 17.18
CA GLY A 34 -0.82 -2.86 15.85
C GLY A 34 -0.68 -4.39 15.85
N THR A 35 -0.69 -5.05 17.00
CA THR A 35 -0.57 -6.53 17.07
C THR A 35 -1.90 -7.26 16.91
N GLY A 36 -3.02 -6.53 16.95
CA GLY A 36 -4.38 -7.07 17.05
C GLY A 36 -4.86 -7.23 18.50
N ALA A 37 -4.04 -6.84 19.49
CA ALA A 37 -4.43 -6.82 20.91
C ALA A 37 -5.41 -5.67 21.19
N PRO A 38 -6.26 -5.78 22.23
CA PRO A 38 -7.17 -4.71 22.64
C PRO A 38 -6.45 -3.39 22.90
N ALA A 39 -7.12 -2.28 22.57
CA ALA A 39 -6.62 -0.94 22.87
C ALA A 39 -6.42 -0.73 24.36
N ARG A 40 -5.43 0.07 24.74
CA ARG A 40 -5.12 0.43 26.14
C ARG A 40 -5.38 1.91 26.36
N GLU A 41 -6.21 2.22 27.33
CA GLU A 41 -6.63 3.58 27.67
C GLU A 41 -5.60 4.27 28.58
N ASP A 42 -5.59 5.61 28.54
CA ASP A 42 -4.86 6.50 29.44
C ASP A 42 -3.38 6.12 29.61
N GLN A 43 -2.71 5.90 28.47
CA GLN A 43 -1.29 5.56 28.45
C GLN A 43 -0.42 6.81 28.25
N THR A 44 0.86 6.67 28.58
CA THR A 44 1.91 7.61 28.15
C THR A 44 2.90 6.87 27.27
N LEU A 45 3.16 7.40 26.07
CA LEU A 45 4.20 6.93 25.17
C LEU A 45 5.36 7.92 25.16
N TYR A 46 6.58 7.40 25.22
CA TYR A 46 7.78 8.21 25.15
C TYR A 46 8.48 8.02 23.82
N LEU A 47 8.79 9.12 23.15
CA LEU A 47 9.58 9.15 21.92
C LEU A 47 10.93 9.80 22.26
N VAL A 48 12.02 9.11 22.01
CA VAL A 48 13.39 9.60 22.29
C VAL A 48 14.28 9.28 21.09
N ASP A 49 14.90 10.31 20.54
CA ASP A 49 15.81 10.19 19.39
C ASP A 49 15.23 9.36 18.24
N GLY A 50 13.96 9.61 17.92
CA GLY A 50 13.26 8.96 16.81
C GLY A 50 12.76 7.54 17.10
N LYS A 51 12.87 7.07 18.35
CA LYS A 51 12.46 5.74 18.80
C LYS A 51 11.39 5.80 19.88
N ILE A 52 10.58 4.75 19.97
CA ILE A 52 9.70 4.50 21.08
C ILE A 52 10.54 4.04 22.28
N ALA A 53 10.40 4.67 23.43
CA ALA A 53 11.20 4.41 24.61
C ALA A 53 10.33 4.01 25.81
N GLY A 54 10.92 3.31 26.79
CA GLY A 54 10.24 2.96 28.04
C GLY A 54 10.09 4.14 29.00
N GLN A 55 10.89 5.19 28.83
CA GLN A 55 10.87 6.42 29.61
C GLN A 55 11.49 7.57 28.83
N ALA A 56 11.18 8.80 29.19
CA ALA A 56 11.83 9.99 28.66
C ALA A 56 12.79 10.61 29.68
N PRO A 57 13.84 11.34 29.24
CA PRO A 57 14.70 12.12 30.10
C PRO A 57 13.94 13.26 30.77
N ALA A 58 14.47 13.78 31.90
CA ALA A 58 13.94 14.99 32.52
C ALA A 58 14.02 16.15 31.50
N GLY A 59 12.92 16.91 31.37
CA GLY A 59 12.81 18.02 30.42
C GLY A 59 12.31 17.61 29.05
N ALA A 60 11.85 16.36 28.83
CA ALA A 60 11.13 16.00 27.62
C ALA A 60 9.89 16.89 27.42
N GLU A 61 9.60 17.23 26.17
CA GLU A 61 8.37 17.92 25.79
C GLU A 61 7.16 17.06 26.15
N ARG A 62 6.14 17.65 26.75
CA ARG A 62 4.92 16.95 27.16
C ARG A 62 3.77 17.40 26.27
N LEU A 63 3.15 16.46 25.59
CA LEU A 63 2.01 16.68 24.73
C LEU A 63 0.81 15.92 25.28
N ASP A 64 -0.11 16.63 25.93
CA ASP A 64 -1.38 16.07 26.39
C ASP A 64 -2.32 15.88 25.19
N LEU A 65 -2.60 14.64 24.85
CA LEU A 65 -3.43 14.25 23.71
C LEU A 65 -4.90 13.98 24.09
N GLN A 66 -5.27 14.18 25.36
CA GLN A 66 -6.67 14.23 25.82
C GLN A 66 -7.54 13.06 25.34
N GLY A 67 -7.03 11.83 25.41
CA GLY A 67 -7.73 10.61 25.02
C GLY A 67 -7.72 10.29 23.53
N ARG A 68 -6.95 11.02 22.72
CA ARG A 68 -6.75 10.66 21.29
C ARG A 68 -6.08 9.30 21.16
N THR A 69 -6.35 8.63 20.06
CA THR A 69 -5.73 7.34 19.76
C THR A 69 -4.36 7.53 19.12
N VAL A 70 -3.38 6.77 19.62
CA VAL A 70 -2.07 6.60 18.97
C VAL A 70 -1.98 5.16 18.45
N MET A 71 -1.67 5.03 17.18
CA MET A 71 -1.50 3.73 16.50
C MET A 71 -0.20 3.73 15.70
N PRO A 72 0.34 2.55 15.28
CA PRO A 72 1.48 2.51 14.39
C PRO A 72 1.14 3.15 13.04
N GLY A 73 2.15 3.70 12.39
CA GLY A 73 2.02 4.14 11.00
C GLY A 73 1.60 2.99 10.09
N LEU A 74 0.74 3.28 9.14
CA LEU A 74 0.32 2.33 8.12
C LEU A 74 1.51 1.98 7.22
N VAL A 75 1.50 0.75 6.71
CA VAL A 75 2.50 0.21 5.79
C VAL A 75 1.76 -0.21 4.52
N GLY A 76 1.75 0.66 3.53
CA GLY A 76 1.11 0.40 2.24
C GLY A 76 1.97 -0.50 1.38
N MET A 77 1.44 -1.67 1.04
CA MET A 77 2.20 -2.70 0.33
C MET A 77 1.91 -2.77 -1.17
N HIS A 78 0.91 -2.01 -1.63
CA HIS A 78 0.58 -1.81 -3.03
C HIS A 78 0.26 -0.34 -3.27
N ASP A 79 1.27 0.48 -3.21
CA ASP A 79 1.17 1.91 -3.45
C ASP A 79 1.97 2.30 -4.68
N HIS A 80 1.60 3.39 -5.29
CA HIS A 80 2.30 3.94 -6.45
C HIS A 80 2.58 5.42 -6.23
N LEU A 81 3.58 5.93 -6.96
CA LEU A 81 3.91 7.36 -7.01
C LEU A 81 3.39 8.01 -8.29
N PHE A 82 2.58 7.30 -9.06
CA PHE A 82 1.97 7.77 -10.30
C PHE A 82 0.43 7.66 -10.25
N TYR A 83 -0.23 8.42 -11.14
CA TYR A 83 -1.69 8.53 -11.20
C TYR A 83 -2.18 8.41 -12.66
N PRO A 84 -3.37 7.83 -12.93
CA PRO A 84 -3.88 7.67 -14.27
C PRO A 84 -4.24 9.01 -14.91
N MET A 85 -3.64 9.26 -16.09
CA MET A 85 -3.83 10.49 -16.86
C MET A 85 -4.80 10.31 -18.05
N GLY A 86 -5.30 9.08 -18.23
CA GLY A 86 -6.13 8.67 -19.37
C GLY A 86 -5.32 8.16 -20.56
N GLY A 87 -5.98 7.38 -21.42
CA GLY A 87 -5.34 6.84 -22.66
C GLY A 87 -4.19 5.85 -22.41
N GLY A 88 -4.16 5.17 -21.26
CA GLY A 88 -3.06 4.26 -20.90
C GLY A 88 -1.77 4.96 -20.49
N ILE A 89 -1.83 6.27 -20.22
CA ILE A 89 -0.69 7.08 -19.75
C ILE A 89 -0.83 7.31 -18.26
N PHE A 90 0.26 7.18 -17.53
CA PHE A 90 0.39 7.48 -16.11
C PHE A 90 1.34 8.66 -15.91
N GLY A 91 1.01 9.56 -15.00
CA GLY A 91 1.83 10.71 -14.63
C GLY A 91 2.39 10.57 -13.23
N GLU A 92 3.68 10.88 -13.07
CA GLU A 92 4.36 10.82 -11.79
C GLU A 92 3.88 11.93 -10.85
N MET A 93 3.63 11.58 -9.59
CA MET A 93 3.10 12.47 -8.54
C MET A 93 4.13 12.70 -7.42
N ALA A 94 5.39 12.83 -7.76
CA ALA A 94 6.51 12.93 -6.82
C ALA A 94 6.39 14.07 -5.79
N TYR A 95 5.59 15.10 -6.06
CA TYR A 95 5.33 16.17 -5.11
C TYR A 95 4.12 15.92 -4.22
N SER A 96 2.99 15.49 -4.79
CA SER A 96 1.72 15.38 -4.06
C SER A 96 1.56 14.07 -3.29
N PHE A 97 1.87 12.94 -3.89
CA PHE A 97 1.60 11.62 -3.29
C PHE A 97 2.38 11.35 -2.00
N PRO A 98 3.69 11.65 -1.90
CA PRO A 98 4.39 11.44 -0.63
C PRO A 98 3.78 12.21 0.53
N ARG A 99 3.28 13.43 0.28
CA ARG A 99 2.61 14.25 1.29
C ARG A 99 1.23 13.73 1.65
N LEU A 100 0.47 13.24 0.68
CA LEU A 100 -0.86 12.65 0.92
C LEU A 100 -0.74 11.34 1.70
N TYR A 101 0.17 10.45 1.33
CA TYR A 101 0.46 9.23 2.11
C TYR A 101 0.82 9.57 3.55
N LEU A 102 1.80 10.45 3.75
CA LEU A 102 2.23 10.83 5.09
C LEU A 102 1.10 11.48 5.87
N ALA A 103 0.32 12.40 5.27
CA ALA A 103 -0.82 13.06 5.91
C ALA A 103 -1.89 12.07 6.38
N ALA A 104 -2.08 10.98 5.63
CA ALA A 104 -3.02 9.92 5.96
C ALA A 104 -2.50 8.94 7.03
N GLY A 105 -1.26 9.11 7.49
CA GLY A 105 -0.65 8.20 8.46
C GLY A 105 0.06 7.00 7.83
N VAL A 106 0.23 6.97 6.52
CA VAL A 106 1.05 5.96 5.84
C VAL A 106 2.51 6.37 5.96
N THR A 107 3.26 5.70 6.84
CA THR A 107 4.65 6.06 7.15
C THR A 107 5.67 5.24 6.38
N THR A 108 5.22 4.17 5.74
CA THR A 108 6.03 3.30 4.89
C THR A 108 5.19 2.83 3.70
N ILE A 109 5.75 2.88 2.50
CA ILE A 109 5.14 2.31 1.30
C ILE A 109 6.12 1.37 0.59
N ARG A 110 5.59 0.36 -0.08
CA ARG A 110 6.26 -0.36 -1.15
C ARG A 110 5.59 0.06 -2.46
N THR A 111 6.38 0.60 -3.39
CA THR A 111 5.84 0.81 -4.73
C THR A 111 5.60 -0.54 -5.39
N ALA A 112 4.40 -0.72 -5.97
CA ALA A 112 4.02 -2.00 -6.57
C ALA A 112 4.28 -2.00 -8.08
N GLY A 113 5.52 -1.73 -8.45
CA GLY A 113 5.98 -1.44 -9.81
C GLY A 113 6.14 0.06 -10.04
N SER A 114 7.08 0.44 -10.88
CA SER A 114 7.38 1.83 -11.23
C SER A 114 7.20 2.09 -12.72
N ILE A 115 6.71 3.28 -13.04
CA ILE A 115 6.64 3.81 -14.41
C ILE A 115 7.83 4.72 -14.68
N GLU A 116 8.24 5.51 -13.67
CA GLU A 116 9.37 6.45 -13.74
C GLU A 116 10.42 6.08 -12.66
N PRO A 117 11.14 4.97 -12.81
CA PRO A 117 11.92 4.37 -11.73
C PRO A 117 13.03 5.26 -11.19
N TYR A 118 13.64 6.10 -12.01
CA TYR A 118 14.65 7.04 -11.52
C TYR A 118 14.03 8.17 -10.69
N THR A 119 12.81 8.58 -10.99
CA THR A 119 12.05 9.54 -10.17
C THR A 119 11.78 8.96 -8.78
N ASP A 120 11.31 7.71 -8.70
CA ASP A 120 11.08 7.00 -7.44
C ASP A 120 12.39 6.90 -6.61
N ILE A 121 13.50 6.52 -7.24
CA ILE A 121 14.80 6.38 -6.59
C ILE A 121 15.30 7.72 -6.03
N GLU A 122 15.22 8.80 -6.81
CA GLU A 122 15.68 10.11 -6.36
C GLU A 122 14.74 10.71 -5.30
N LEU A 123 13.43 10.48 -5.41
CA LEU A 123 12.47 10.87 -4.39
C LEU A 123 12.74 10.16 -3.06
N LYS A 124 12.96 8.83 -3.10
CA LYS A 124 13.37 8.08 -1.91
C LYS A 124 14.62 8.69 -1.26
N LYS A 125 15.67 8.98 -2.04
CA LYS A 125 16.89 9.60 -1.53
C LYS A 125 16.61 10.97 -0.88
N ALA A 126 15.73 11.77 -1.46
CA ALA A 126 15.37 13.07 -0.93
C ALA A 126 14.58 12.97 0.39
N ILE A 127 13.67 12.00 0.50
CA ILE A 127 12.91 11.71 1.72
C ILE A 127 13.85 11.16 2.82
N ASP A 128 14.69 10.19 2.49
CA ASP A 128 15.65 9.58 3.43
C ASP A 128 16.67 10.62 3.95
N ALA A 129 16.99 11.64 3.13
CA ALA A 129 17.83 12.77 3.53
C ALA A 129 17.08 13.88 4.31
N GLY A 130 15.79 13.71 4.58
CA GLY A 130 14.96 14.68 5.29
C GLY A 130 14.70 15.99 4.52
N LYS A 131 14.77 15.98 3.20
CA LYS A 131 14.56 17.17 2.33
C LYS A 131 13.14 17.27 1.79
N VAL A 132 12.41 16.16 1.75
CA VAL A 132 11.04 16.08 1.27
C VAL A 132 10.19 15.33 2.31
N PRO A 133 9.01 15.82 2.71
CA PRO A 133 8.13 15.08 3.59
C PRO A 133 7.50 13.91 2.84
N GLY A 134 7.53 12.72 3.44
CA GLY A 134 6.96 11.51 2.84
C GLY A 134 7.22 10.26 3.67
N PRO A 135 6.63 9.12 3.28
CA PRO A 135 6.86 7.84 3.90
C PRO A 135 8.27 7.29 3.57
N THR A 136 8.73 6.30 4.33
CA THR A 136 9.84 5.44 3.88
C THR A 136 9.41 4.68 2.63
N ILE A 137 10.19 4.74 1.55
CA ILE A 137 9.84 4.09 0.28
C ILE A 137 10.69 2.83 0.09
N TRP A 138 10.02 1.70 -0.08
CA TRP A 138 10.57 0.44 -0.59
C TRP A 138 10.28 0.36 -2.08
N ILE A 139 11.31 0.50 -2.91
CA ILE A 139 11.15 0.64 -4.35
C ILE A 139 11.03 -0.73 -5.00
N SER A 140 9.90 -1.00 -5.67
CA SER A 140 9.86 -2.02 -6.71
C SER A 140 10.50 -1.46 -7.98
N GLY A 141 11.25 -2.29 -8.70
CA GLY A 141 11.74 -1.93 -10.03
C GLY A 141 10.61 -1.63 -11.00
N PRO A 142 10.93 -1.20 -12.22
CA PRO A 142 9.92 -1.05 -13.27
C PRO A 142 9.17 -2.37 -13.48
N TYR A 143 7.96 -2.27 -14.01
CA TYR A 143 7.15 -3.44 -14.31
C TYR A 143 7.88 -4.44 -15.20
N LEU A 144 7.85 -5.71 -14.81
CA LEU A 144 8.20 -6.84 -15.67
C LEU A 144 6.97 -7.19 -16.47
N GLU A 145 6.93 -6.81 -17.73
CA GLU A 145 5.77 -7.01 -18.61
C GLU A 145 6.17 -7.79 -19.87
N GLY A 146 5.26 -8.58 -20.41
CA GLY A 146 5.44 -9.26 -21.67
C GLY A 146 5.03 -8.42 -22.87
N GLN A 147 4.91 -9.06 -24.03
CA GLN A 147 4.46 -8.40 -25.25
C GLN A 147 2.96 -8.03 -25.17
N GLY A 148 2.58 -6.87 -25.68
CA GLY A 148 1.19 -6.44 -25.76
C GLY A 148 0.69 -5.64 -24.55
N SER A 149 1.60 -5.02 -23.77
CA SER A 149 1.25 -4.10 -22.69
C SER A 149 0.27 -3.02 -23.16
N PHE A 150 -0.70 -2.70 -22.30
CA PHE A 150 -1.61 -1.57 -22.50
C PHE A 150 -0.96 -0.21 -22.21
N ALA A 151 0.11 -0.18 -21.41
CA ALA A 151 0.83 1.02 -21.04
C ALA A 151 2.12 1.17 -21.87
N VAL A 152 2.20 2.22 -22.67
CA VAL A 152 3.35 2.50 -23.55
C VAL A 152 4.65 2.75 -22.78
N GLN A 153 4.56 3.05 -21.50
CA GLN A 153 5.70 3.32 -20.63
C GLN A 153 6.36 2.04 -20.08
N MET A 154 5.72 0.88 -20.25
CA MET A 154 6.26 -0.40 -19.77
C MET A 154 7.17 -1.03 -20.81
N HIS A 155 8.35 -1.50 -20.34
CA HIS A 155 9.26 -2.27 -21.20
C HIS A 155 8.75 -3.70 -21.42
N ALA A 156 8.59 -4.09 -22.67
CA ALA A 156 8.22 -5.44 -23.00
C ALA A 156 9.45 -6.37 -23.03
N LEU A 157 9.45 -7.37 -22.17
CA LEU A 157 10.48 -8.40 -22.11
C LEU A 157 10.45 -9.26 -23.39
N LYS A 158 11.61 -9.78 -23.78
CA LYS A 158 11.79 -10.56 -25.03
C LYS A 158 11.90 -12.05 -24.77
N ASP A 159 12.52 -12.42 -23.66
CA ASP A 159 12.83 -13.78 -23.29
C ASP A 159 13.28 -13.87 -21.81
N PRO A 160 13.51 -15.07 -21.25
CA PRO A 160 13.95 -15.22 -19.86
C PRO A 160 15.32 -14.61 -19.55
N ASP A 161 16.22 -14.47 -20.55
CA ASP A 161 17.53 -13.85 -20.36
C ASP A 161 17.39 -12.34 -20.24
N ASP A 162 16.50 -11.74 -21.01
CA ASP A 162 16.14 -10.33 -20.90
C ASP A 162 15.53 -10.04 -19.51
N ALA A 163 14.60 -10.88 -19.04
CA ALA A 163 14.02 -10.78 -17.69
C ALA A 163 15.11 -10.82 -16.61
N ARG A 164 16.08 -11.74 -16.71
CA ARG A 164 17.21 -11.82 -15.75
C ARG A 164 18.11 -10.58 -15.79
N LYS A 165 18.42 -10.08 -16.98
CA LYS A 165 19.22 -8.85 -17.16
C LYS A 165 18.51 -7.64 -16.58
N PHE A 166 17.21 -7.53 -16.85
CA PHE A 166 16.37 -6.44 -16.35
C PHE A 166 16.34 -6.41 -14.81
N VAL A 167 16.07 -7.54 -14.16
CA VAL A 167 16.09 -7.66 -12.71
C VAL A 167 17.45 -7.28 -12.14
N ASN A 168 18.55 -7.81 -12.71
CA ASN A 168 19.89 -7.53 -12.22
C ASN A 168 20.25 -6.04 -12.36
N PHE A 169 19.95 -5.42 -13.48
CA PHE A 169 20.19 -4.00 -13.73
C PHE A 169 19.49 -3.12 -12.70
N TRP A 170 18.19 -3.32 -12.51
CA TRP A 170 17.41 -2.47 -11.60
C TRP A 170 17.72 -2.74 -10.13
N ALA A 171 18.08 -3.97 -9.76
CA ALA A 171 18.62 -4.25 -8.43
C ALA A 171 19.93 -3.48 -8.17
N ASP A 172 20.80 -3.35 -9.15
CA ASP A 172 22.03 -2.54 -9.06
C ASP A 172 21.71 -1.04 -8.97
N GLN A 173 20.58 -0.58 -9.51
CA GLN A 173 20.11 0.81 -9.36
C GLN A 173 19.42 1.08 -8.01
N GLY A 174 19.13 0.06 -7.20
CA GLY A 174 18.57 0.21 -5.87
C GLY A 174 17.11 -0.25 -5.71
N ALA A 175 16.56 -0.97 -6.69
CA ALA A 175 15.27 -1.64 -6.51
C ALA A 175 15.38 -2.68 -5.38
N THR A 176 14.37 -2.71 -4.50
CA THR A 176 14.31 -3.60 -3.32
C THR A 176 13.35 -4.77 -3.51
N SER A 177 12.57 -4.76 -4.57
CA SER A 177 11.66 -5.81 -5.01
C SER A 177 11.32 -5.64 -6.49
N PHE A 178 10.57 -6.57 -7.05
CA PHE A 178 10.11 -6.51 -8.43
C PHE A 178 8.62 -6.87 -8.51
N LYS A 179 7.94 -6.38 -9.54
CA LYS A 179 6.54 -6.66 -9.86
C LYS A 179 6.41 -7.19 -11.28
N ALA A 180 5.94 -8.42 -11.43
CA ALA A 180 5.48 -8.97 -12.70
C ALA A 180 4.05 -8.49 -13.02
N TYR A 181 3.71 -8.42 -14.32
CA TYR A 181 2.43 -7.90 -14.76
C TYR A 181 1.70 -8.89 -15.69
N ASN A 182 0.85 -8.42 -16.59
CA ASN A 182 -0.25 -9.18 -17.19
C ASN A 182 0.17 -10.24 -18.22
N THR A 183 1.16 -9.96 -19.05
CA THR A 183 1.38 -10.72 -20.30
C THR A 183 2.70 -11.49 -20.35
N LEU A 184 3.37 -11.66 -19.19
CA LEU A 184 4.56 -12.50 -19.12
C LEU A 184 4.24 -13.96 -19.45
N THR A 185 5.22 -14.64 -20.02
CA THR A 185 5.22 -16.09 -20.09
C THR A 185 5.78 -16.71 -18.79
N ARG A 186 5.44 -17.97 -18.53
CA ARG A 186 5.96 -18.74 -17.38
C ARG A 186 7.48 -18.81 -17.34
N VAL A 187 8.13 -18.87 -18.50
CA VAL A 187 9.60 -18.94 -18.58
C VAL A 187 10.24 -17.59 -18.26
N GLU A 188 9.63 -16.48 -18.65
CA GLU A 188 10.06 -15.13 -18.28
C GLU A 188 9.87 -14.88 -16.78
N LEU A 189 8.69 -15.21 -16.25
CA LEU A 189 8.41 -15.11 -14.81
C LEU A 189 9.39 -15.94 -14.00
N GLY A 190 9.62 -17.21 -14.37
CA GLY A 190 10.58 -18.07 -13.70
C GLY A 190 12.01 -17.54 -13.74
N GLY A 191 12.42 -16.95 -14.88
CA GLY A 191 13.71 -16.31 -15.05
C GLY A 191 13.88 -15.07 -14.14
N ALA A 192 12.83 -14.25 -14.04
CA ALA A 192 12.81 -13.07 -13.18
C ALA A 192 12.85 -13.47 -11.69
N ILE A 193 12.03 -14.43 -11.25
CA ILE A 193 12.00 -14.95 -9.87
C ILE A 193 13.39 -15.46 -9.47
N GLN A 194 14.02 -16.30 -10.29
CA GLN A 194 15.36 -16.83 -10.01
C GLN A 194 16.41 -15.71 -9.87
N ALA A 195 16.36 -14.69 -10.73
CA ALA A 195 17.28 -13.57 -10.66
C ALA A 195 17.06 -12.73 -9.39
N ALA A 196 15.81 -12.43 -9.04
CA ALA A 196 15.48 -11.70 -7.82
C ALA A 196 15.92 -12.47 -6.57
N HIS A 197 15.57 -13.74 -6.45
CA HIS A 197 15.93 -14.58 -5.30
C HIS A 197 17.44 -14.77 -5.14
N LYS A 198 18.20 -14.90 -6.25
CA LYS A 198 19.66 -14.95 -6.21
C LYS A 198 20.28 -13.69 -5.58
N ARG A 199 19.57 -12.58 -5.62
CA ARG A 199 19.98 -11.29 -5.02
C ARG A 199 19.35 -11.07 -3.62
N GLY A 200 18.60 -12.04 -3.10
CA GLY A 200 17.87 -11.92 -1.84
C GLY A 200 16.68 -10.95 -1.91
N LEU A 201 16.19 -10.66 -3.13
CA LEU A 201 15.05 -9.78 -3.39
C LEU A 201 13.80 -10.59 -3.66
N LYS A 202 12.63 -10.00 -3.40
CA LYS A 202 11.33 -10.61 -3.61
C LYS A 202 10.71 -10.15 -4.93
N LEU A 203 9.85 -11.01 -5.50
CA LEU A 203 9.09 -10.72 -6.69
C LEU A 203 7.61 -10.94 -6.45
N THR A 204 6.79 -9.94 -6.77
CA THR A 204 5.34 -9.94 -6.65
C THR A 204 4.67 -9.92 -8.02
N ALA A 205 3.39 -10.15 -8.12
CA ALA A 205 2.74 -10.16 -9.41
C ALA A 205 1.25 -9.76 -9.39
N HIS A 206 0.87 -8.95 -10.41
CA HIS A 206 -0.47 -8.85 -10.95
C HIS A 206 -0.49 -9.72 -12.21
N LEU A 207 -1.16 -10.85 -12.19
CA LEU A 207 -1.09 -11.82 -13.27
C LEU A 207 -2.37 -11.85 -14.12
N CYS A 208 -2.22 -12.26 -15.36
CA CYS A 208 -3.32 -12.58 -16.25
C CYS A 208 -2.96 -13.80 -17.14
N SER A 209 -1.80 -13.77 -17.77
CA SER A 209 -1.32 -14.87 -18.64
C SER A 209 -0.97 -16.15 -17.87
N ILE A 210 -0.68 -16.04 -16.57
CA ILE A 210 -0.27 -17.14 -15.68
C ILE A 210 -1.25 -17.18 -14.50
N GLY A 211 -1.73 -18.36 -14.12
CA GLY A 211 -2.58 -18.54 -12.94
C GLY A 211 -1.81 -18.52 -11.63
N PHE A 212 -2.50 -18.26 -10.54
CA PHE A 212 -1.90 -18.13 -9.21
C PHE A 212 -1.25 -19.42 -8.71
N THR A 213 -1.90 -20.56 -8.94
CA THR A 213 -1.33 -21.89 -8.60
C THR A 213 0.02 -22.11 -9.31
N GLU A 214 0.12 -21.71 -10.57
CA GLU A 214 1.32 -21.89 -11.36
C GLU A 214 2.43 -20.92 -10.93
N ALA A 215 2.11 -19.64 -10.69
CA ALA A 215 3.04 -18.67 -10.14
C ALA A 215 3.58 -19.09 -8.77
N ALA A 216 2.71 -19.62 -7.90
CA ALA A 216 3.12 -20.15 -6.61
C ALA A 216 4.12 -21.31 -6.75
N ARG A 217 3.94 -22.19 -7.75
CA ARG A 217 4.89 -23.29 -8.06
C ARG A 217 6.22 -22.79 -8.61
N LEU A 218 6.22 -21.68 -9.33
CA LEU A 218 7.43 -21.01 -9.81
C LEU A 218 8.21 -20.29 -8.71
N GLY A 219 7.56 -20.06 -7.53
CA GLY A 219 8.20 -19.46 -6.36
C GLY A 219 7.92 -17.97 -6.18
N ILE A 220 6.80 -17.46 -6.66
CA ILE A 220 6.37 -16.07 -6.39
C ILE A 220 6.26 -15.81 -4.88
N ASP A 221 6.59 -14.61 -4.43
CA ASP A 221 6.59 -14.25 -3.01
C ASP A 221 5.25 -13.63 -2.55
N ASP A 222 4.54 -12.96 -3.45
CA ASP A 222 3.29 -12.27 -3.17
C ASP A 222 2.44 -12.11 -4.43
N LEU A 223 1.13 -12.22 -4.27
CA LEU A 223 0.14 -12.03 -5.32
C LEU A 223 -0.71 -10.81 -5.01
N GLU A 224 -0.64 -9.86 -5.90
CA GLU A 224 -1.33 -8.58 -5.77
C GLU A 224 -2.82 -8.72 -6.12
N HIS A 225 -3.67 -7.93 -5.49
CA HIS A 225 -5.11 -7.82 -5.78
C HIS A 225 -5.97 -9.04 -5.46
N GLY A 226 -5.39 -10.14 -5.02
CA GLY A 226 -6.13 -11.36 -4.72
C GLY A 226 -6.78 -12.01 -5.95
N LEU A 227 -7.95 -12.64 -5.72
CA LEU A 227 -8.64 -13.48 -6.71
C LEU A 227 -9.07 -12.73 -7.97
N LEU A 228 -9.35 -11.42 -7.88
CA LEU A 228 -9.95 -10.66 -8.99
C LEU A 228 -9.04 -10.57 -10.23
N VAL A 229 -7.75 -10.79 -10.08
CA VAL A 229 -6.81 -10.81 -11.21
C VAL A 229 -6.38 -12.23 -11.60
N ASP A 230 -6.82 -13.24 -10.86
CA ASP A 230 -6.52 -14.63 -11.20
C ASP A 230 -7.43 -15.14 -12.32
N THR A 231 -6.82 -15.64 -13.38
CA THR A 231 -7.53 -16.13 -14.55
C THR A 231 -7.57 -17.66 -14.65
N GLU A 232 -7.00 -18.37 -13.65
CA GLU A 232 -6.86 -19.83 -13.76
C GLU A 232 -8.19 -20.59 -13.78
N PHE A 233 -9.25 -19.99 -13.23
CA PHE A 233 -10.58 -20.60 -13.20
C PHE A 233 -11.42 -20.38 -14.47
N PHE A 234 -10.95 -19.50 -15.36
CA PHE A 234 -11.67 -19.22 -16.60
C PHE A 234 -11.57 -20.42 -17.58
N PRO A 235 -12.69 -20.98 -18.04
CA PRO A 235 -12.70 -22.19 -18.86
C PRO A 235 -11.92 -22.07 -20.17
N GLY A 236 -11.81 -20.85 -20.72
CA GLY A 236 -11.08 -20.54 -21.94
C GLY A 236 -9.59 -20.24 -21.75
N LYS A 237 -9.06 -20.34 -20.52
CA LYS A 237 -7.67 -20.03 -20.21
C LYS A 237 -6.70 -20.91 -20.96
N LYS A 238 -5.77 -20.28 -21.69
CA LYS A 238 -4.64 -20.94 -22.32
C LYS A 238 -3.34 -20.58 -21.61
N PRO A 239 -2.35 -21.47 -21.62
CA PRO A 239 -1.03 -21.18 -21.05
C PRO A 239 -0.38 -19.97 -21.72
N ASP A 240 0.20 -19.07 -20.90
CA ASP A 240 0.93 -17.87 -21.36
C ASP A 240 0.09 -16.87 -22.19
N GLU A 241 -1.24 -17.00 -22.18
CA GLU A 241 -2.15 -16.05 -22.81
C GLU A 241 -3.06 -15.41 -21.77
N CYS A 242 -3.20 -14.09 -21.83
CA CYS A 242 -4.17 -13.35 -21.01
C CYS A 242 -5.54 -13.43 -21.72
N PRO A 243 -6.58 -13.99 -21.09
CA PRO A 243 -7.92 -14.00 -21.68
C PRO A 243 -8.53 -12.59 -21.66
N VAL A 244 -9.65 -12.42 -22.35
CA VAL A 244 -10.37 -11.14 -22.36
C VAL A 244 -10.87 -10.82 -20.95
N PRO A 245 -10.42 -9.73 -20.32
CA PRO A 245 -10.72 -9.46 -18.90
C PRO A 245 -12.21 -9.43 -18.58
N ARG A 246 -13.03 -8.90 -19.48
CA ARG A 246 -14.48 -8.86 -19.31
C ARG A 246 -15.09 -10.25 -19.12
N GLU A 247 -14.66 -11.22 -19.92
CA GLU A 247 -15.19 -12.59 -19.87
C GLU A 247 -14.78 -13.28 -18.57
N VAL A 248 -13.55 -13.03 -18.09
CA VAL A 248 -13.06 -13.51 -16.81
C VAL A 248 -13.90 -12.96 -15.66
N TYR A 249 -14.14 -11.66 -15.64
CA TYR A 249 -14.96 -11.03 -14.59
C TYR A 249 -16.42 -11.50 -14.60
N GLU A 250 -17.02 -11.69 -15.80
CA GLU A 250 -18.37 -12.23 -15.95
C GLU A 250 -18.47 -13.68 -15.44
N ASP A 251 -17.40 -14.44 -15.51
CA ASP A 251 -17.36 -15.83 -15.03
C ASP A 251 -17.06 -15.87 -13.52
N LEU A 252 -16.08 -15.11 -13.04
CA LEU A 252 -15.78 -14.98 -11.61
C LEU A 252 -17.00 -14.47 -10.81
N ALA A 253 -17.77 -13.53 -11.34
CA ALA A 253 -18.98 -13.01 -10.66
C ALA A 253 -20.06 -14.07 -10.39
N LYS A 254 -19.98 -15.23 -11.04
CA LYS A 254 -20.88 -16.39 -10.84
C LYS A 254 -20.31 -17.38 -9.83
N MET A 255 -19.04 -17.23 -9.45
CA MET A 255 -18.38 -18.19 -8.57
C MET A 255 -18.90 -18.07 -7.13
N SER A 256 -19.13 -19.21 -6.48
CA SER A 256 -19.46 -19.24 -5.07
C SER A 256 -18.21 -18.99 -4.21
N PRO A 257 -18.30 -18.19 -3.13
CA PRO A 257 -17.20 -18.09 -2.15
C PRO A 257 -16.81 -19.44 -1.50
N THR A 258 -17.70 -20.43 -1.59
CA THR A 258 -17.47 -21.80 -1.07
C THR A 258 -17.05 -22.79 -2.15
N ASP A 259 -16.66 -22.32 -3.32
CA ASP A 259 -16.15 -23.18 -4.39
C ASP A 259 -14.91 -23.95 -3.94
N ALA A 260 -14.88 -25.27 -4.12
CA ALA A 260 -13.79 -26.12 -3.69
C ALA A 260 -12.45 -25.76 -4.35
N ARG A 261 -12.48 -25.16 -5.54
CA ARG A 261 -11.29 -24.69 -6.26
C ARG A 261 -10.60 -23.56 -5.51
N LEU A 262 -11.36 -22.63 -4.90
CA LEU A 262 -10.81 -21.55 -4.07
C LEU A 262 -10.15 -22.10 -2.81
N ALA A 263 -10.76 -23.09 -2.16
CA ALA A 263 -10.15 -23.75 -1.00
C ALA A 263 -8.84 -24.45 -1.37
N ALA A 264 -8.76 -25.07 -2.54
CA ALA A 264 -7.54 -25.71 -3.04
C ALA A 264 -6.43 -24.70 -3.35
N LEU A 265 -6.78 -23.58 -3.99
CA LEU A 265 -5.85 -22.46 -4.24
C LEU A 265 -5.31 -21.91 -2.92
N ILE A 266 -6.18 -21.57 -1.98
CA ILE A 266 -5.78 -21.07 -0.65
C ILE A 266 -4.81 -22.03 0.03
N ALA A 267 -5.11 -23.34 0.03
CA ALA A 267 -4.23 -24.35 0.64
C ALA A 267 -2.85 -24.39 -0.04
N GLU A 268 -2.78 -24.26 -1.35
CA GLU A 268 -1.49 -24.23 -2.09
C GLU A 268 -0.69 -22.96 -1.79
N LEU A 269 -1.33 -21.78 -1.75
CA LEU A 269 -0.69 -20.50 -1.41
C LEU A 269 -0.14 -20.52 0.03
N VAL A 270 -0.94 -20.93 1.00
CA VAL A 270 -0.53 -21.06 2.41
C VAL A 270 0.62 -22.03 2.58
N LYS A 271 0.53 -23.23 1.95
CA LYS A 271 1.58 -24.24 1.97
C LYS A 271 2.92 -23.71 1.45
N ARG A 272 2.89 -22.84 0.42
CA ARG A 272 4.08 -22.26 -0.20
C ARG A 272 4.51 -20.94 0.44
N LYS A 273 3.74 -20.46 1.43
CA LYS A 273 3.98 -19.16 2.09
C LYS A 273 3.94 -17.97 1.12
N VAL A 274 3.12 -18.06 0.09
CA VAL A 274 2.85 -16.94 -0.80
C VAL A 274 1.92 -15.97 -0.08
N ALA A 275 2.29 -14.70 -0.01
CA ALA A 275 1.45 -13.66 0.56
C ALA A 275 0.40 -13.18 -0.45
N ILE A 276 -0.60 -12.45 0.03
CA ILE A 276 -1.53 -11.68 -0.79
C ILE A 276 -1.51 -10.24 -0.33
N THR A 277 -1.50 -9.31 -1.28
CA THR A 277 -1.70 -7.89 -1.02
C THR A 277 -3.09 -7.49 -1.49
N SER A 278 -3.97 -7.17 -0.53
CA SER A 278 -5.30 -6.59 -0.76
C SER A 278 -5.20 -5.20 -1.38
N THR A 279 -6.11 -4.92 -2.32
CA THR A 279 -6.31 -3.59 -2.89
C THR A 279 -7.81 -3.35 -3.10
N LEU A 280 -8.61 -3.65 -2.10
CA LEU A 280 -10.06 -3.56 -2.18
C LEU A 280 -10.54 -2.16 -2.60
N ALA A 281 -9.82 -1.10 -2.21
CA ALA A 281 -10.17 0.28 -2.52
C ALA A 281 -10.26 0.56 -4.03
N VAL A 282 -9.31 0.07 -4.83
CA VAL A 282 -9.35 0.29 -6.29
C VAL A 282 -10.50 -0.46 -6.96
N PHE A 283 -10.85 -1.65 -6.47
CA PHE A 283 -11.98 -2.42 -7.01
C PHE A 283 -13.34 -1.94 -6.50
N ASP A 284 -13.45 -1.54 -5.24
CA ASP A 284 -14.64 -0.91 -4.70
C ASP A 284 -15.03 0.34 -5.48
N ALA A 285 -14.02 1.12 -5.91
CA ALA A 285 -14.20 2.30 -6.76
C ALA A 285 -14.80 2.00 -8.15
N PHE A 286 -14.88 0.75 -8.57
CA PHE A 286 -15.61 0.35 -9.77
C PHE A 286 -17.09 0.08 -9.51
N THR A 287 -17.51 -0.03 -8.26
CA THR A 287 -18.93 -0.06 -7.87
C THR A 287 -19.50 1.36 -7.85
N GLU A 288 -20.82 1.49 -7.98
CA GLU A 288 -21.46 2.81 -7.89
C GLU A 288 -21.36 3.40 -6.48
N GLU A 289 -21.57 2.57 -5.46
CA GLU A 289 -21.48 3.01 -4.06
C GLU A 289 -20.06 3.32 -3.65
N GLY A 290 -19.10 2.45 -3.94
CA GLY A 290 -17.70 2.66 -3.61
C GLY A 290 -17.13 3.90 -4.27
N PHE A 291 -17.45 4.13 -5.56
CA PHE A 291 -17.06 5.35 -6.25
C PHE A 291 -17.61 6.61 -5.55
N ARG A 292 -18.91 6.60 -5.20
CA ARG A 292 -19.53 7.72 -4.49
C ARG A 292 -18.90 7.96 -3.11
N ARG A 293 -18.55 6.91 -2.38
CA ARG A 293 -17.89 6.99 -1.07
C ARG A 293 -16.46 7.50 -1.16
N ALA A 294 -15.71 7.12 -2.20
CA ALA A 294 -14.35 7.58 -2.44
C ALA A 294 -14.29 9.10 -2.74
N LEU A 295 -15.33 9.67 -3.37
CA LEU A 295 -15.37 11.09 -3.74
C LEU A 295 -15.75 12.00 -2.56
N THR A 296 -15.00 11.94 -1.47
CA THR A 296 -15.18 12.87 -0.35
C THR A 296 -14.81 14.30 -0.76
N PRO A 297 -15.35 15.33 -0.09
CA PRO A 297 -14.93 16.72 -0.34
C PRO A 297 -13.41 16.91 -0.23
N ALA A 298 -12.78 16.29 0.75
CA ALA A 298 -11.33 16.37 0.97
C ALA A 298 -10.54 15.74 -0.19
N MET A 299 -10.94 14.55 -0.65
CA MET A 299 -10.33 13.90 -1.82
C MET A 299 -10.48 14.76 -3.07
N LEU A 300 -11.67 15.34 -3.32
CA LEU A 300 -11.94 16.17 -4.47
C LEU A 300 -11.19 17.51 -4.44
N GLU A 301 -10.84 18.03 -3.26
CA GLU A 301 -9.97 19.18 -3.11
C GLU A 301 -8.49 18.88 -3.38
N ALA A 302 -8.05 17.63 -3.16
CA ALA A 302 -6.67 17.22 -3.40
C ALA A 302 -6.37 17.06 -4.89
N VAL A 303 -7.35 16.63 -5.71
CA VAL A 303 -7.14 16.41 -7.15
C VAL A 303 -7.28 17.71 -7.95
N SER A 304 -6.53 17.80 -9.05
CA SER A 304 -6.61 18.92 -9.99
C SER A 304 -7.98 18.97 -10.70
N ALA A 305 -8.34 20.14 -11.20
CA ALA A 305 -9.59 20.33 -11.94
C ALA A 305 -9.72 19.38 -13.13
N ASP A 306 -8.64 19.18 -13.87
CA ASP A 306 -8.59 18.27 -15.02
C ASP A 306 -8.71 16.79 -14.60
N ALA A 307 -8.00 16.40 -13.55
CA ALA A 307 -8.10 15.04 -12.99
C ALA A 307 -9.51 14.76 -12.47
N ARG A 308 -10.11 15.72 -11.79
CA ARG A 308 -11.50 15.63 -11.32
C ARG A 308 -12.49 15.46 -12.48
N ALA A 309 -12.34 16.24 -13.55
CA ALA A 309 -13.19 16.11 -14.73
C ALA A 309 -13.06 14.73 -15.38
N ARG A 310 -11.82 14.22 -15.55
CA ARG A 310 -11.58 12.87 -16.10
C ARG A 310 -12.17 11.79 -15.20
N LEU A 311 -11.98 11.90 -13.88
CA LEU A 311 -12.50 10.96 -12.90
C LEU A 311 -14.03 10.82 -13.02
N LEU A 312 -14.75 11.94 -13.00
CA LEU A 312 -16.20 11.94 -13.14
C LEU A 312 -16.67 11.39 -14.49
N GLN A 313 -15.98 11.73 -15.57
CA GLN A 313 -16.28 11.21 -16.91
C GLN A 313 -16.01 9.69 -17.01
N SER A 314 -14.93 9.18 -16.41
CA SER A 314 -14.59 7.76 -16.47
C SER A 314 -15.61 6.88 -15.77
N HIS A 315 -16.26 7.37 -14.72
CA HIS A 315 -17.33 6.64 -14.03
C HIS A 315 -18.57 6.47 -14.91
N ILE A 316 -18.98 7.50 -15.65
CA ILE A 316 -20.17 7.48 -16.52
C ILE A 316 -20.03 6.43 -17.64
N SER A 317 -18.81 6.19 -18.14
CA SER A 317 -18.55 5.27 -19.26
C SER A 317 -18.40 3.80 -18.85
N ARG A 318 -18.44 3.46 -17.55
CA ARG A 318 -18.27 2.09 -17.05
C ARG A 318 -19.60 1.45 -16.68
N ASN A 319 -19.78 0.16 -17.01
CA ASN A 319 -20.90 -0.64 -16.56
C ASN A 319 -20.56 -1.29 -15.19
N PRO A 320 -21.06 -0.76 -14.06
CA PRO A 320 -20.68 -1.23 -12.73
C PRO A 320 -21.46 -2.49 -12.27
N ALA A 321 -22.28 -3.09 -13.12
CA ALA A 321 -23.30 -4.07 -12.72
C ALA A 321 -22.72 -5.34 -12.06
N ILE A 322 -21.50 -5.77 -12.43
CA ILE A 322 -20.89 -7.01 -11.90
C ILE A 322 -19.98 -6.76 -10.70
N TRP A 323 -19.44 -5.55 -10.54
CA TRP A 323 -18.43 -5.25 -9.54
C TRP A 323 -18.85 -5.51 -8.09
N PRO A 324 -20.12 -5.26 -7.67
CA PRO A 324 -20.53 -5.59 -6.29
C PRO A 324 -20.41 -7.08 -5.95
N ALA A 325 -20.64 -7.96 -6.94
CA ALA A 325 -20.47 -9.41 -6.74
C ALA A 325 -18.98 -9.79 -6.67
N LEU A 326 -18.16 -9.20 -7.52
CA LEU A 326 -16.71 -9.41 -7.56
C LEU A 326 -16.04 -8.96 -6.26
N VAL A 327 -16.32 -7.75 -5.79
CA VAL A 327 -15.78 -7.22 -4.52
C VAL A 327 -16.17 -8.09 -3.34
N LYS A 328 -17.44 -8.57 -3.28
CA LYS A 328 -17.88 -9.50 -2.22
C LYS A 328 -17.16 -10.84 -2.30
N LEU A 329 -16.90 -11.35 -3.50
CA LEU A 329 -16.16 -12.59 -3.69
C LEU A 329 -14.72 -12.43 -3.21
N GLU A 330 -14.06 -11.31 -3.56
CA GLU A 330 -12.72 -10.99 -3.10
C GLU A 330 -12.63 -10.90 -1.58
N MET A 331 -13.50 -10.12 -0.95
CA MET A 331 -13.58 -10.01 0.51
C MET A 331 -13.73 -11.38 1.19
N ALA A 332 -14.55 -12.26 0.62
CA ALA A 332 -14.74 -13.61 1.15
C ALA A 332 -13.46 -14.48 0.98
N PHE A 333 -12.78 -14.34 -0.16
CA PHE A 333 -11.55 -15.04 -0.46
C PHE A 333 -10.41 -14.61 0.48
N GLU A 334 -10.16 -13.30 0.63
CA GLU A 334 -9.15 -12.77 1.53
C GLU A 334 -9.37 -13.20 2.98
N ARG A 335 -10.63 -13.15 3.44
CA ARG A 335 -10.97 -13.63 4.79
C ARG A 335 -10.72 -15.13 4.94
N ALA A 336 -11.05 -15.95 3.95
CA ALA A 336 -10.78 -17.38 3.97
C ALA A 336 -9.28 -17.67 3.96
N PHE A 337 -8.50 -16.90 3.18
CA PHE A 337 -7.05 -17.00 3.11
C PHE A 337 -6.38 -16.72 4.46
N VAL A 338 -6.78 -15.64 5.15
CA VAL A 338 -6.25 -15.32 6.49
C VAL A 338 -6.63 -16.40 7.52
N ARG A 339 -7.88 -16.88 7.49
CA ARG A 339 -8.32 -17.96 8.39
C ARG A 339 -7.57 -19.27 8.18
N ALA A 340 -7.10 -19.52 6.97
CA ALA A 340 -6.26 -20.67 6.65
C ALA A 340 -4.78 -20.46 7.05
N GLY A 341 -4.40 -19.31 7.61
CA GLY A 341 -3.05 -18.96 8.04
C GLY A 341 -2.22 -18.23 7.00
N GLY A 342 -2.83 -17.70 5.95
CA GLY A 342 -2.19 -16.88 4.93
C GLY A 342 -1.81 -15.48 5.44
N LEU A 343 -0.73 -14.92 4.92
CA LEU A 343 -0.30 -13.55 5.21
C LEU A 343 -0.97 -12.58 4.23
N LEU A 344 -1.98 -11.86 4.71
CA LEU A 344 -2.61 -10.77 3.97
C LEU A 344 -1.97 -9.45 4.35
N MET A 345 -1.66 -8.61 3.37
CA MET A 345 -1.21 -7.23 3.48
C MET A 345 -2.18 -6.33 2.74
N ALA A 346 -1.98 -5.01 2.77
CA ALA A 346 -2.87 -4.08 2.08
C ALA A 346 -2.11 -2.87 1.50
N GLY A 347 -2.73 -2.23 0.50
CA GLY A 347 -2.30 -1.00 -0.11
C GLY A 347 -3.35 -0.47 -1.09
N CYS A 348 -3.40 0.83 -1.33
CA CYS A 348 -4.55 1.46 -1.95
C CYS A 348 -4.63 1.31 -3.48
N ASP A 349 -3.52 1.04 -4.15
CA ASP A 349 -3.40 1.05 -5.62
C ASP A 349 -4.03 2.30 -6.27
N PRO A 350 -3.38 3.47 -6.21
CA PRO A 350 -3.95 4.73 -6.68
C PRO A 350 -4.00 4.82 -8.22
N THR A 351 -4.52 3.78 -8.85
CA THR A 351 -4.65 3.64 -10.30
C THR A 351 -6.11 3.43 -10.72
N GLY A 352 -6.42 2.44 -11.52
CA GLY A 352 -7.77 2.08 -11.93
C GLY A 352 -8.52 3.25 -12.57
N ASN A 353 -9.62 3.70 -11.96
CA ASN A 353 -10.37 4.88 -12.39
C ASN A 353 -9.91 6.19 -11.72
N GLY A 354 -8.92 6.12 -10.83
CA GLY A 354 -8.37 7.26 -10.11
C GLY A 354 -9.11 7.64 -8.82
N ALA A 355 -10.14 6.90 -8.40
CA ALA A 355 -10.88 7.21 -7.18
C ALA A 355 -10.17 6.72 -5.90
N ALA A 356 -9.32 5.70 -5.98
CA ALA A 356 -8.44 5.29 -4.89
C ALA A 356 -7.21 6.21 -4.85
N LEU A 357 -7.35 7.43 -4.32
CA LEU A 357 -6.26 8.39 -4.24
C LEU A 357 -5.31 8.05 -3.09
N ALA A 358 -3.99 8.28 -3.28
CA ALA A 358 -2.95 8.10 -2.27
C ALA A 358 -3.37 8.64 -0.88
N GLY A 359 -3.23 7.84 0.14
CA GLY A 359 -3.67 8.13 1.51
C GLY A 359 -5.17 7.93 1.75
N TYR A 360 -6.03 8.50 0.93
CA TYR A 360 -7.49 8.33 1.03
C TYR A 360 -7.91 6.89 0.70
N GLY A 361 -7.29 6.31 -0.31
CA GLY A 361 -7.49 4.91 -0.67
C GLY A 361 -7.01 3.95 0.41
N ASP A 362 -5.93 4.30 1.14
CA ASP A 362 -5.41 3.49 2.26
C ASP A 362 -6.41 3.42 3.42
N TRP A 363 -7.03 4.55 3.79
CA TRP A 363 -8.11 4.55 4.77
C TRP A 363 -9.29 3.70 4.30
N ARG A 364 -9.68 3.87 3.03
CA ARG A 364 -10.78 3.10 2.46
C ARG A 364 -10.49 1.60 2.45
N ASP A 365 -9.25 1.21 2.20
CA ASP A 365 -8.84 -0.20 2.24
C ASP A 365 -9.00 -0.80 3.64
N VAL A 366 -8.58 -0.07 4.69
CA VAL A 366 -8.79 -0.50 6.08
C VAL A 366 -10.29 -0.63 6.42
N GLU A 367 -11.13 0.30 5.97
CA GLU A 367 -12.59 0.21 6.14
C GLU A 367 -13.17 -1.01 5.43
N LEU A 368 -12.75 -1.27 4.19
CA LEU A 368 -13.21 -2.40 3.38
C LEU A 368 -12.78 -3.75 3.97
N LEU A 369 -11.63 -3.83 4.62
CA LEU A 369 -11.23 -5.01 5.39
C LEU A 369 -12.21 -5.27 6.55
N VAL A 370 -12.70 -4.21 7.22
CA VAL A 370 -13.74 -4.37 8.24
C VAL A 370 -15.08 -4.79 7.60
N ASP A 371 -15.46 -4.21 6.46
CA ASP A 371 -16.64 -4.63 5.68
C ASP A 371 -16.51 -6.11 5.23
N ALA A 372 -15.29 -6.60 4.95
CA ALA A 372 -15.01 -8.00 4.65
C ALA A 372 -15.18 -8.94 5.86
N GLY A 373 -15.31 -8.39 7.08
CA GLY A 373 -15.57 -9.14 8.31
C GLY A 373 -14.32 -9.42 9.15
N PHE A 374 -13.27 -8.64 8.98
CA PHE A 374 -12.18 -8.52 9.96
C PHE A 374 -12.60 -7.58 11.09
N THR A 375 -12.08 -7.78 12.29
CA THR A 375 -12.21 -6.77 13.33
C THR A 375 -11.39 -5.52 12.98
N PRO A 376 -11.74 -4.33 13.50
CA PRO A 376 -10.92 -3.13 13.28
C PRO A 376 -9.44 -3.32 13.60
N LEU A 377 -9.13 -4.04 14.69
CA LEU A 377 -7.74 -4.31 15.11
C LEU A 377 -7.01 -5.28 14.16
N GLU A 378 -7.73 -6.25 13.57
CA GLU A 378 -7.16 -7.11 12.53
C GLU A 378 -6.90 -6.32 11.24
N ALA A 379 -7.83 -5.45 10.82
CA ALA A 379 -7.65 -4.60 9.64
C ALA A 379 -6.44 -3.67 9.79
N LEU A 380 -6.28 -3.02 10.94
CA LEU A 380 -5.12 -2.20 11.25
C LEU A 380 -3.81 -3.02 11.25
N LYS A 381 -3.83 -4.25 11.77
CA LYS A 381 -2.67 -5.16 11.72
C LYS A 381 -2.31 -5.55 10.28
N ILE A 382 -3.30 -5.83 9.44
CA ILE A 382 -3.12 -6.16 8.02
C ILE A 382 -2.41 -5.00 7.31
N HIS A 383 -2.85 -3.77 7.54
CA HIS A 383 -2.29 -2.57 6.93
C HIS A 383 -1.10 -1.96 7.70
N SER A 384 -0.49 -2.68 8.64
CA SER A 384 0.68 -2.21 9.38
C SER A 384 1.70 -3.33 9.63
N LEU A 385 1.52 -4.16 10.68
CA LEU A 385 2.48 -5.18 11.10
C LEU A 385 2.69 -6.27 10.04
N ASN A 386 1.65 -6.64 9.29
CA ASN A 386 1.78 -7.67 8.27
C ASN A 386 2.66 -7.22 7.11
N GLY A 387 2.49 -5.96 6.64
CA GLY A 387 3.39 -5.37 5.64
C GLY A 387 4.83 -5.26 6.15
N ALA A 388 5.01 -4.78 7.38
CA ALA A 388 6.33 -4.74 8.03
C ALA A 388 6.97 -6.14 8.13
N THR A 389 6.18 -7.17 8.41
CA THR A 389 6.65 -8.56 8.48
C THR A 389 7.14 -9.07 7.12
N TRP A 390 6.38 -8.81 6.06
CA TRP A 390 6.79 -9.21 4.72
C TRP A 390 8.05 -8.49 4.25
N LEU A 391 8.20 -7.20 4.61
CA LEU A 391 9.41 -6.41 4.36
C LEU A 391 10.61 -6.83 5.23
N GLY A 392 10.42 -7.71 6.25
CA GLY A 392 11.45 -8.06 7.22
C GLY A 392 11.80 -6.91 8.17
N GLN A 393 10.85 -6.00 8.40
CA GLN A 393 11.02 -4.79 9.22
C GLN A 393 10.17 -4.82 10.51
N GLN A 394 9.54 -5.93 10.83
CA GLN A 394 8.65 -6.07 11.99
C GLN A 394 9.32 -5.72 13.33
N ASP A 395 10.64 -5.78 13.41
CA ASP A 395 11.39 -5.41 14.60
C ASP A 395 11.62 -3.88 14.71
N ARG A 396 11.33 -3.14 13.63
CA ARG A 396 11.52 -1.69 13.56
C ARG A 396 10.22 -0.90 13.47
N ILE A 397 9.24 -1.36 12.69
CA ILE A 397 8.00 -0.64 12.37
C ILE A 397 6.77 -1.57 12.45
N GLY A 398 5.59 -1.04 12.19
CA GLY A 398 4.32 -1.78 12.06
C GLY A 398 3.64 -2.11 13.38
N SER A 399 4.28 -1.87 14.53
CA SER A 399 3.63 -1.97 15.85
C SER A 399 4.34 -1.10 16.89
N ILE A 400 3.63 -0.79 17.98
CA ILE A 400 4.13 0.05 19.07
C ILE A 400 4.82 -0.82 20.12
N ALA A 401 6.15 -0.77 20.16
CA ALA A 401 6.97 -1.42 21.18
C ALA A 401 8.27 -0.66 21.42
N ASN A 402 8.83 -0.77 22.60
CA ASN A 402 10.10 -0.13 22.94
C ASN A 402 11.22 -0.53 21.98
N GLY A 403 12.01 0.45 21.54
CA GLY A 403 13.12 0.30 20.62
C GLY A 403 12.75 0.40 19.13
N LYS A 404 11.47 0.32 18.79
CA LYS A 404 11.01 0.52 17.41
C LYS A 404 11.07 1.98 17.00
N ASP A 405 11.05 2.22 15.71
CA ASP A 405 10.99 3.57 15.14
C ASP A 405 9.69 4.25 15.58
N ALA A 406 9.77 5.53 15.93
CA ALA A 406 8.60 6.32 16.26
C ALA A 406 7.88 6.77 14.98
N ASP A 407 7.36 5.78 14.25
CA ASP A 407 6.47 5.92 13.10
C ASP A 407 5.04 5.67 13.59
N LEU A 408 4.34 6.75 14.00
CA LEU A 408 3.08 6.70 14.74
C LEU A 408 2.06 7.66 14.14
N VAL A 409 0.78 7.36 14.34
CA VAL A 409 -0.33 8.20 13.91
C VAL A 409 -1.18 8.59 15.11
N VAL A 410 -1.46 9.87 15.27
CA VAL A 410 -2.39 10.42 16.25
C VAL A 410 -3.71 10.70 15.57
N VAL A 411 -4.77 10.05 16.04
CA VAL A 411 -6.11 10.11 15.48
C VAL A 411 -7.09 10.69 16.50
N ASN A 412 -7.91 11.64 16.08
CA ASN A 412 -8.98 12.21 16.91
C ASN A 412 -10.23 11.33 16.86
N GLY A 413 -10.21 10.24 17.61
CA GLY A 413 -11.27 9.24 17.63
C GLY A 413 -10.79 7.89 18.14
N ASP A 414 -11.59 6.84 17.91
CA ASP A 414 -11.31 5.48 18.31
C ASP A 414 -11.49 4.49 17.15
N PRO A 415 -10.48 4.30 16.30
CA PRO A 415 -10.55 3.34 15.21
C PRO A 415 -10.78 1.88 15.64
N SER A 416 -10.54 1.53 16.91
CA SER A 416 -10.82 0.17 17.41
C SER A 416 -12.32 -0.11 17.58
N SER A 417 -13.12 0.94 17.77
CA SER A 417 -14.58 0.88 17.93
C SER A 417 -15.33 1.36 16.70
N ASN A 418 -14.80 2.39 16.03
CA ASN A 418 -15.35 2.96 14.80
C ASN A 418 -14.21 3.17 13.80
N ILE A 419 -14.09 2.26 12.85
CA ILE A 419 -12.96 2.28 11.91
C ILE A 419 -12.90 3.56 11.06
N ALA A 420 -14.02 4.22 10.78
CA ALA A 420 -14.04 5.48 10.04
C ALA A 420 -13.32 6.63 10.80
N ASP A 421 -13.04 6.47 12.08
CA ASP A 421 -12.22 7.43 12.81
C ASP A 421 -10.76 7.47 12.34
N ILE A 422 -10.29 6.46 11.56
CA ILE A 422 -8.95 6.43 10.95
C ILE A 422 -8.71 7.64 10.05
N GLU A 423 -9.74 8.21 9.45
CA GLU A 423 -9.64 9.41 8.61
C GLU A 423 -9.31 10.70 9.39
N LYS A 424 -9.46 10.69 10.74
CA LYS A 424 -9.29 11.87 11.60
C LYS A 424 -7.87 12.04 12.08
N VAL A 425 -6.88 11.91 11.18
CA VAL A 425 -5.46 12.08 11.48
C VAL A 425 -5.14 13.53 11.81
N GLU A 426 -4.48 13.77 12.96
CA GLU A 426 -4.03 15.11 13.37
C GLU A 426 -2.51 15.26 13.26
N ILE A 427 -1.73 14.25 13.73
CA ILE A 427 -0.27 14.28 13.73
C ILE A 427 0.24 12.94 13.20
N VAL A 428 1.24 12.98 12.37
CA VAL A 428 1.96 11.78 11.94
C VAL A 428 3.41 11.90 12.37
N PHE A 429 3.84 11.03 13.26
CA PHE A 429 5.25 10.92 13.62
C PHE A 429 5.96 10.04 12.63
N LYS A 430 7.00 10.57 12.01
CA LYS A 430 7.92 9.85 11.13
C LYS A 430 9.32 9.96 11.71
N GLN A 431 9.84 8.81 12.18
CA GLN A 431 11.13 8.77 12.89
C GLN A 431 11.21 9.81 14.03
N GLY A 432 10.10 9.98 14.75
CA GLY A 432 9.99 10.89 15.91
C GLY A 432 9.69 12.35 15.56
N ILE A 433 9.76 12.76 14.30
CA ILE A 433 9.34 14.10 13.86
C ILE A 433 7.81 14.07 13.65
N GLY A 434 7.09 14.92 14.36
CA GLY A 434 5.63 15.04 14.26
C GLY A 434 5.21 16.03 13.18
N PHE A 435 4.60 15.52 12.12
CA PHE A 435 4.05 16.31 11.00
C PHE A 435 2.58 16.65 11.26
N ASP A 436 2.17 17.86 10.92
CA ASP A 436 0.79 18.31 10.90
C ASP A 436 0.10 17.80 9.63
N SER A 437 -0.84 16.85 9.77
CA SER A 437 -1.56 16.24 8.65
C SER A 437 -2.26 17.29 7.79
N LYS A 438 -2.93 18.26 8.40
CA LYS A 438 -3.67 19.30 7.68
C LYS A 438 -2.74 20.16 6.82
N LYS A 439 -1.58 20.58 7.33
CA LYS A 439 -0.61 21.38 6.57
C LYS A 439 -0.05 20.62 5.36
N LEU A 440 0.18 19.29 5.51
CA LEU A 440 0.60 18.45 4.41
C LEU A 440 -0.45 18.42 3.29
N VAL A 441 -1.73 18.17 3.63
CA VAL A 441 -2.84 18.16 2.66
C VAL A 441 -3.00 19.53 2.00
N GLU A 442 -2.99 20.63 2.78
CA GLU A 442 -3.12 21.99 2.25
C GLU A 442 -2.02 22.33 1.23
N SER A 443 -0.81 21.82 1.42
CA SER A 443 0.32 22.09 0.52
C SER A 443 0.19 21.46 -0.86
N VAL A 444 -0.70 20.49 -1.02
CA VAL A 444 -0.92 19.75 -2.28
C VAL A 444 -2.35 19.86 -2.81
N ARG A 445 -3.12 20.80 -2.28
CA ARG A 445 -4.50 21.05 -2.72
C ARG A 445 -4.56 21.32 -4.22
N GLY A 446 -5.34 20.53 -4.95
CA GLY A 446 -5.52 20.66 -6.40
C GLY A 446 -4.32 20.24 -7.24
N LEU A 447 -3.34 19.51 -6.68
CA LEU A 447 -2.13 19.11 -7.40
C LEU A 447 -2.12 17.63 -7.82
N ALA A 448 -2.86 16.74 -7.18
CA ALA A 448 -2.91 15.36 -7.58
C ALA A 448 -3.50 15.22 -8.99
N GLY A 449 -2.82 14.49 -9.88
CA GLY A 449 -3.21 14.35 -11.29
C GLY A 449 -2.98 15.57 -12.15
N MET A 450 -2.14 16.53 -11.74
CA MET A 450 -1.62 17.57 -12.61
C MET A 450 -0.64 17.00 -13.64
N ARG A 451 -0.72 17.55 -14.88
CA ARG A 451 0.26 17.30 -15.94
C ARG A 451 1.43 18.27 -15.84
#